data_f917d180b13c8a1d36327a4027aecac7
#
_entry.id   f917d180b13c8a1d36327a4027aecac7
#
_cell.length_a   1.000
_cell.length_b   1.000
_cell.length_c   1.000
_cell.angle_alpha   90.00
_cell.angle_beta   90.00
_cell.angle_gamma   90.00
#
_symmetry.space_group_name_H-M   'P 1'
#
loop_
_entity.id
_entity.type
_entity.pdbx_description
1 polymer ?
#
loop_
_entity_poly.entity_id
_entity_poly.type
_entity_poly.pdbx_seq_one_letter_code
_entity_poly.pdbx_strand_id
1 'polypeptide(L)'
;MYKRQIYDYFRQQFAQVTNPPIDPIRESNVMSLETYLGPDLNVFEEGSKHAHRLTIESPMLSYRKFKQLQELKNKKFTFVILDLNYDEKIKLDKAIKDLTDQAIKAAENNTVFIILSDKKIKKGKLPIHALLATGAVHHALIKNGLRTKVNIIIETATARDSHHCAALIGYGATAIYPYLAYQSLNSMIIEKSDDDSEFYEATRNYRQGINKGLYKILSKMGISTISSYRGSQLFECVGLNQ
;
A
#
# COMPACT_ATOMS: atom_id res chain seq x y z
N MET A 1 -5.06 26.95 8.08
CA MET A 1 -6.02 26.48 7.06
C MET A 1 -5.85 24.97 6.95
N TYR A 2 -6.87 24.20 7.33
CA TYR A 2 -6.84 22.74 7.27
C TYR A 2 -6.97 22.31 5.79
N LYS A 3 -5.90 21.73 5.23
CA LYS A 3 -5.93 21.22 3.86
C LYS A 3 -6.42 19.77 3.89
N ARG A 4 -7.58 19.49 3.33
CA ARG A 4 -8.10 18.14 3.14
C ARG A 4 -7.24 17.40 2.12
N GLN A 5 -6.94 16.12 2.42
CA GLN A 5 -6.35 15.20 1.46
C GLN A 5 -7.44 14.42 0.72
N ILE A 6 -7.08 13.76 -0.39
CA ILE A 6 -8.03 12.93 -1.14
C ILE A 6 -8.66 11.87 -0.24
N TYR A 7 -7.90 11.28 0.69
CA TYR A 7 -8.41 10.29 1.65
C TYR A 7 -9.61 10.78 2.48
N ASP A 8 -9.71 12.07 2.76
CA ASP A 8 -10.80 12.64 3.55
C ASP A 8 -12.16 12.56 2.84
N TYR A 9 -12.17 12.35 1.53
CA TYR A 9 -13.39 12.18 0.73
C TYR A 9 -13.84 10.71 0.64
N PHE A 10 -13.03 9.77 1.06
CA PHE A 10 -13.33 8.34 1.05
C PHE A 10 -13.86 7.91 2.41
N ARG A 11 -15.09 7.39 2.43
CA ARG A 11 -15.76 6.87 3.63
C ARG A 11 -15.79 5.36 3.56
N GLN A 12 -15.25 4.71 4.59
CA GLN A 12 -15.31 3.26 4.71
C GLN A 12 -16.76 2.81 4.79
N GLN A 13 -17.16 1.92 3.90
CA GLN A 13 -18.45 1.22 4.00
C GLN A 13 -18.27 0.01 4.90
N PHE A 14 -19.08 -0.07 5.96
CA PHE A 14 -19.10 -1.22 6.85
C PHE A 14 -20.24 -2.14 6.45
N ALA A 15 -19.95 -3.44 6.28
CA ALA A 15 -20.97 -4.44 6.09
C ALA A 15 -21.66 -4.77 7.42
N GLN A 16 -22.97 -4.98 7.40
CA GLN A 16 -23.64 -5.63 8.51
C GLN A 16 -23.28 -7.11 8.46
N VAL A 17 -22.51 -7.57 9.43
CA VAL A 17 -22.08 -8.96 9.52
C VAL A 17 -23.11 -9.82 10.26
N THR A 18 -23.24 -11.09 9.87
CA THR A 18 -24.17 -12.05 10.48
C THR A 18 -23.76 -12.40 11.92
N ASN A 19 -22.44 -12.47 12.16
CA ASN A 19 -21.91 -12.71 13.49
C ASN A 19 -21.56 -11.37 14.17
N PRO A 20 -21.67 -11.28 15.50
CA PRO A 20 -21.25 -10.07 16.22
C PRO A 20 -19.78 -9.76 15.93
N PRO A 21 -19.40 -8.47 15.94
CA PRO A 21 -18.00 -8.06 15.81
C PRO A 21 -17.15 -8.78 16.86
N ILE A 22 -15.94 -9.17 16.45
CA ILE A 22 -15.02 -9.81 17.37
C ILE A 22 -14.56 -8.77 18.40
N ASP A 23 -14.47 -9.19 19.67
CA ASP A 23 -13.94 -8.40 20.76
C ASP A 23 -12.56 -7.81 20.37
N PRO A 24 -12.31 -6.50 20.59
CA PRO A 24 -11.03 -5.86 20.28
C PRO A 24 -9.80 -6.55 20.89
N ILE A 25 -9.96 -7.29 21.98
CA ILE A 25 -8.89 -8.07 22.63
C ILE A 25 -8.54 -9.31 21.80
N ARG A 26 -9.49 -9.86 21.05
CA ARG A 26 -9.35 -11.11 20.28
C ARG A 26 -9.10 -10.89 18.78
N GLU A 27 -9.15 -9.66 18.31
CA GLU A 27 -8.99 -9.34 16.87
C GLU A 27 -7.71 -9.97 16.29
N SER A 28 -6.58 -9.86 16.99
CA SER A 28 -5.29 -10.41 16.56
C SER A 28 -5.23 -11.94 16.54
N ASN A 29 -6.12 -12.63 17.26
CA ASN A 29 -6.15 -14.10 17.30
C ASN A 29 -6.93 -14.72 16.15
N VAL A 30 -7.85 -13.96 15.54
CA VAL A 30 -8.75 -14.45 14.50
C VAL A 30 -8.55 -13.77 13.16
N MET A 31 -7.82 -12.65 13.13
CA MET A 31 -7.52 -11.87 11.93
C MET A 31 -6.04 -11.88 11.64
N SER A 32 -5.70 -11.89 10.35
CA SER A 32 -4.31 -11.86 9.89
C SER A 32 -4.05 -10.67 8.99
N LEU A 33 -3.00 -9.91 9.31
CA LEU A 33 -2.39 -8.91 8.44
C LEU A 33 -1.24 -9.49 7.63
N GLU A 34 -1.00 -10.80 7.75
CA GLU A 34 0.04 -11.47 6.99
C GLU A 34 -0.14 -11.21 5.49
N THR A 35 0.93 -10.76 4.87
CA THR A 35 0.91 -10.32 3.48
C THR A 35 1.94 -11.11 2.69
N TYR A 36 1.49 -11.65 1.56
CA TYR A 36 2.32 -12.40 0.65
C TYR A 36 2.75 -11.52 -0.53
N LEU A 37 4.05 -11.51 -0.80
CA LEU A 37 4.66 -10.81 -1.92
C LEU A 37 5.20 -11.83 -2.92
N GLY A 38 4.67 -11.84 -4.11
CA GLY A 38 4.99 -12.77 -5.19
C GLY A 38 3.82 -12.89 -6.15
N PRO A 39 4.00 -13.50 -7.32
CA PRO A 39 2.91 -13.68 -8.28
C PRO A 39 1.90 -14.71 -7.77
N ASP A 40 0.63 -14.44 -7.99
CA ASP A 40 -0.44 -15.42 -7.84
C ASP A 40 -0.51 -16.24 -9.13
N LEU A 41 -0.22 -17.53 -9.04
CA LEU A 41 -0.24 -18.44 -10.18
C LEU A 41 -1.64 -19.04 -10.37
N ASN A 42 -1.84 -19.71 -11.50
CA ASN A 42 -3.09 -20.41 -11.80
C ASN A 42 -3.34 -21.50 -10.75
N VAL A 43 -4.46 -21.40 -10.04
CA VAL A 43 -4.84 -22.35 -8.97
C VAL A 43 -5.13 -23.77 -9.46
N PHE A 44 -5.37 -23.95 -10.77
CA PHE A 44 -5.58 -25.24 -11.39
C PHE A 44 -4.30 -25.93 -11.84
N GLU A 45 -3.13 -25.26 -11.69
CA GLU A 45 -1.82 -25.83 -12.01
C GLU A 45 -1.10 -26.22 -10.72
N GLU A 46 -0.70 -27.46 -10.62
CA GLU A 46 0.09 -27.95 -9.49
C GLU A 46 1.58 -27.64 -9.70
N GLY A 47 2.28 -27.28 -8.62
CA GLY A 47 3.72 -27.09 -8.70
C GLY A 47 4.33 -26.31 -7.55
N SER A 48 5.63 -26.52 -7.34
CA SER A 48 6.41 -25.86 -6.29
C SER A 48 6.55 -24.34 -6.47
N LYS A 49 6.24 -23.82 -7.67
CA LYS A 49 6.29 -22.37 -7.97
C LYS A 49 5.29 -21.56 -7.14
N HIS A 50 4.18 -22.16 -6.69
CA HIS A 50 3.20 -21.52 -5.80
C HIS A 50 3.81 -21.11 -4.44
N ALA A 51 4.84 -21.80 -3.98
CA ALA A 51 5.55 -21.48 -2.75
C ALA A 51 6.59 -20.34 -2.91
N HIS A 52 6.83 -19.84 -4.12
CA HIS A 52 7.77 -18.74 -4.36
C HIS A 52 7.17 -17.40 -3.98
N ARG A 53 6.98 -17.18 -2.68
CA ARG A 53 6.44 -15.93 -2.11
C ARG A 53 7.28 -15.51 -0.91
N LEU A 54 7.37 -14.22 -0.70
CA LEU A 54 7.91 -13.63 0.53
C LEU A 54 6.74 -13.36 1.46
N THR A 55 6.86 -13.77 2.70
CA THR A 55 5.86 -13.51 3.73
C THR A 55 6.31 -12.37 4.63
N ILE A 56 5.44 -11.39 4.85
CA ILE A 56 5.62 -10.30 5.79
C ILE A 56 4.45 -10.26 6.76
N GLU A 57 4.71 -9.92 8.03
CA GLU A 57 3.72 -9.93 9.12
C GLU A 57 2.57 -8.94 8.92
N SER A 58 2.78 -7.91 8.10
CA SER A 58 1.83 -6.82 7.91
C SER A 58 2.13 -6.11 6.59
N PRO A 59 1.13 -5.50 5.93
CA PRO A 59 1.35 -4.69 4.75
C PRO A 59 2.17 -3.41 5.02
N MET A 60 2.40 -3.07 6.30
CA MET A 60 3.18 -1.91 6.69
C MET A 60 4.68 -2.22 6.72
N LEU A 61 5.41 -1.73 5.73
CA LEU A 61 6.84 -1.95 5.61
C LEU A 61 7.63 -1.01 6.54
N SER A 62 8.61 -1.57 7.26
CA SER A 62 9.66 -0.76 7.91
C SER A 62 10.69 -0.33 6.87
N TYR A 63 11.50 0.67 7.19
CA TYR A 63 12.64 1.08 6.38
C TYR A 63 13.55 -0.10 6.00
N ARG A 64 13.90 -0.94 6.99
CA ARG A 64 14.75 -2.10 6.77
C ARG A 64 14.12 -3.11 5.79
N LYS A 65 12.84 -3.46 6.00
CA LYS A 65 12.14 -4.41 5.11
C LYS A 65 11.99 -3.83 3.69
N PHE A 66 11.68 -2.55 3.56
CA PHE A 66 11.58 -1.88 2.26
C PHE A 66 12.92 -1.86 1.51
N LYS A 67 14.00 -1.55 2.20
CA LYS A 67 15.35 -1.59 1.64
C LYS A 67 15.75 -3.00 1.22
N GLN A 68 15.49 -4.00 2.07
CA GLN A 68 15.73 -5.40 1.74
C GLN A 68 15.01 -5.86 0.47
N LEU A 69 13.76 -5.41 0.25
CA LEU A 69 13.03 -5.72 -0.99
C LEU A 69 13.72 -5.13 -2.24
N GLN A 70 14.32 -3.95 -2.13
CA GLN A 70 15.07 -3.33 -3.22
C GLN A 70 16.45 -3.95 -3.44
N GLU A 71 17.03 -4.58 -2.44
CA GLU A 71 18.34 -5.23 -2.49
C GLU A 71 18.26 -6.72 -2.85
N LEU A 72 17.06 -7.26 -3.06
CA LEU A 72 16.88 -8.66 -3.44
C LEU A 72 17.57 -8.96 -4.77
N LYS A 73 18.71 -9.66 -4.73
CA LYS A 73 19.46 -10.12 -5.92
C LYS A 73 18.88 -11.41 -6.53
N ASN A 74 17.58 -11.62 -6.39
CA ASN A 74 16.93 -12.82 -6.86
C ASN A 74 16.18 -12.52 -8.17
N LYS A 75 16.52 -13.19 -9.27
CA LYS A 75 15.86 -13.04 -10.57
C LYS A 75 14.34 -13.32 -10.54
N LYS A 76 13.85 -13.99 -9.50
CA LYS A 76 12.42 -14.28 -9.32
C LYS A 76 11.63 -13.11 -8.70
N PHE A 77 12.30 -12.13 -8.10
CA PHE A 77 11.69 -10.99 -7.41
C PHE A 77 12.22 -9.68 -7.98
N THR A 78 11.96 -9.46 -9.24
CA THR A 78 12.32 -8.23 -9.93
C THR A 78 11.42 -7.08 -9.50
N PHE A 79 11.95 -5.86 -9.46
CA PHE A 79 11.17 -4.67 -9.14
C PHE A 79 11.43 -3.53 -10.11
N VAL A 80 10.47 -2.63 -10.19
CA VAL A 80 10.58 -1.33 -10.87
C VAL A 80 10.02 -0.24 -9.96
N ILE A 81 10.65 0.92 -9.98
CA ILE A 81 10.14 2.10 -9.30
C ILE A 81 9.54 3.03 -10.36
N LEU A 82 8.25 3.29 -10.27
CA LEU A 82 7.55 4.25 -11.09
C LEU A 82 7.38 5.55 -10.31
N ASP A 83 7.91 6.63 -10.88
CA ASP A 83 7.85 7.96 -10.28
C ASP A 83 6.45 8.55 -10.45
N LEU A 84 5.82 8.93 -9.35
CA LEU A 84 4.52 9.58 -9.35
C LEU A 84 4.60 11.07 -9.66
N ASN A 85 5.80 11.65 -9.73
CA ASN A 85 5.99 13.06 -9.98
C ASN A 85 6.04 13.34 -11.48
N TYR A 86 5.08 14.11 -11.97
CA TYR A 86 4.97 14.51 -13.37
C TYR A 86 5.22 16.01 -13.53
N ASP A 87 5.52 16.46 -14.74
CA ASP A 87 5.75 17.86 -15.05
C ASP A 87 4.44 18.66 -14.90
N GLU A 88 4.47 19.81 -14.20
CA GLU A 88 3.30 20.65 -13.95
C GLU A 88 2.62 21.15 -15.23
N LYS A 89 3.33 21.13 -16.37
CA LYS A 89 2.78 21.49 -17.70
C LYS A 89 1.96 20.36 -18.33
N ILE A 90 2.06 19.14 -17.81
CA ILE A 90 1.32 17.97 -18.29
C ILE A 90 -0.01 17.90 -17.54
N LYS A 91 -1.09 17.56 -18.23
CA LYS A 91 -2.38 17.33 -17.59
C LYS A 91 -2.35 16.02 -16.78
N LEU A 92 -3.08 16.00 -15.68
CA LEU A 92 -3.12 14.85 -14.76
C LEU A 92 -3.61 13.56 -15.44
N ASP A 93 -4.62 13.65 -16.30
CA ASP A 93 -5.15 12.52 -17.07
C ASP A 93 -4.08 11.85 -17.95
N LYS A 94 -3.25 12.66 -18.61
CA LYS A 94 -2.12 12.18 -19.40
C LYS A 94 -1.04 11.54 -18.50
N ALA A 95 -0.71 12.18 -17.38
CA ALA A 95 0.27 11.64 -16.44
C ALA A 95 -0.17 10.28 -15.87
N ILE A 96 -1.47 10.12 -15.57
CA ILE A 96 -2.04 8.84 -15.10
C ILE A 96 -1.96 7.79 -16.21
N LYS A 97 -2.30 8.16 -17.44
CA LYS A 97 -2.20 7.25 -18.58
C LYS A 97 -0.75 6.77 -18.78
N ASP A 98 0.20 7.69 -18.80
CA ASP A 98 1.63 7.35 -18.95
C ASP A 98 2.11 6.43 -17.81
N LEU A 99 1.63 6.64 -16.57
CA LEU A 99 1.93 5.79 -15.43
C LEU A 99 1.36 4.38 -15.60
N THR A 100 0.09 4.27 -16.01
CA THR A 100 -0.56 2.97 -16.24
C THR A 100 0.09 2.19 -17.37
N ASP A 101 0.47 2.85 -18.45
CA ASP A 101 1.16 2.24 -19.58
C ASP A 101 2.55 1.69 -19.16
N GLN A 102 3.28 2.43 -18.30
CA GLN A 102 4.53 1.95 -17.72
C GLN A 102 4.32 0.73 -16.82
N ALA A 103 3.26 0.73 -16.01
CA ALA A 103 2.95 -0.39 -15.12
C ALA A 103 2.58 -1.66 -15.90
N ILE A 104 1.78 -1.53 -16.97
CA ILE A 104 1.43 -2.64 -17.87
C ILE A 104 2.71 -3.21 -18.49
N LYS A 105 3.53 -2.36 -19.09
CA LYS A 105 4.79 -2.77 -19.71
C LYS A 105 5.74 -3.47 -18.73
N ALA A 106 5.81 -2.98 -17.49
CA ALA A 106 6.60 -3.63 -16.45
C ALA A 106 6.08 -5.04 -16.13
N ALA A 107 4.75 -5.19 -15.99
CA ALA A 107 4.13 -6.48 -15.73
C ALA A 107 4.30 -7.48 -16.88
N GLU A 108 4.23 -7.03 -18.12
CA GLU A 108 4.52 -7.84 -19.33
C GLU A 108 5.97 -8.32 -19.35
N ASN A 109 6.90 -7.52 -18.83
CA ASN A 109 8.32 -7.88 -18.69
C ASN A 109 8.62 -8.71 -17.43
N ASN A 110 7.61 -9.36 -16.84
CA ASN A 110 7.73 -10.21 -15.65
C ASN A 110 8.28 -9.49 -14.41
N THR A 111 8.03 -8.19 -14.27
CA THR A 111 8.31 -7.48 -13.03
C THR A 111 7.32 -7.92 -11.95
N VAL A 112 7.83 -8.34 -10.81
CA VAL A 112 7.01 -8.85 -9.69
C VAL A 112 6.57 -7.73 -8.75
N PHE A 113 7.44 -6.73 -8.51
CA PHE A 113 7.14 -5.61 -7.63
C PHE A 113 7.11 -4.30 -8.42
N ILE A 114 5.96 -3.65 -8.45
CA ILE A 114 5.80 -2.28 -8.95
C ILE A 114 5.73 -1.36 -7.74
N ILE A 115 6.77 -0.54 -7.55
CA ILE A 115 6.85 0.44 -6.47
C ILE A 115 6.40 1.78 -7.04
N LEU A 116 5.26 2.28 -6.56
CA LEU A 116 4.78 3.63 -6.87
C LEU A 116 5.35 4.60 -5.83
N SER A 117 6.15 5.57 -6.27
CA SER A 117 6.89 6.46 -5.35
C SER A 117 6.68 7.93 -5.69
N ASP A 118 6.29 8.73 -4.68
CA ASP A 118 6.23 10.20 -4.75
C ASP A 118 7.48 10.88 -4.18
N LYS A 119 8.49 10.11 -3.76
CA LYS A 119 9.64 10.60 -2.99
C LYS A 119 10.53 11.61 -3.74
N LYS A 120 10.58 11.55 -5.06
CA LYS A 120 11.46 12.38 -5.88
C LYS A 120 10.82 13.74 -6.25
N ILE A 121 10.08 14.33 -5.33
CA ILE A 121 9.44 15.63 -5.57
C ILE A 121 10.51 16.72 -5.82
N LYS A 122 10.28 17.54 -6.83
CA LYS A 122 11.16 18.67 -7.24
C LYS A 122 10.31 19.86 -7.65
N LYS A 123 10.92 21.06 -7.65
CA LYS A 123 10.29 22.27 -8.20
C LYS A 123 9.86 22.03 -9.66
N GLY A 124 8.67 22.45 -10.05
CA GLY A 124 8.10 22.24 -11.39
C GLY A 124 7.52 20.84 -11.61
N LYS A 125 7.43 20.00 -10.57
CA LYS A 125 6.78 18.69 -10.61
C LYS A 125 5.61 18.64 -9.63
N LEU A 126 4.56 17.95 -10.04
CA LEU A 126 3.39 17.67 -9.21
C LEU A 126 3.29 16.16 -8.98
N PRO A 127 3.01 15.70 -7.76
CA PRO A 127 2.81 14.27 -7.51
C PRO A 127 1.37 13.86 -7.89
N ILE A 128 1.22 12.76 -8.62
CA ILE A 128 -0.04 12.03 -8.66
C ILE A 128 -0.29 11.51 -7.24
N HIS A 129 -1.45 11.82 -6.67
CA HIS A 129 -1.77 11.35 -5.31
C HIS A 129 -1.73 9.82 -5.24
N ALA A 130 -1.10 9.27 -4.20
CA ALA A 130 -0.84 7.84 -4.07
C ALA A 130 -2.11 6.98 -4.22
N LEU A 131 -3.26 7.40 -3.65
CA LEU A 131 -4.52 6.67 -3.77
C LEU A 131 -5.02 6.62 -5.21
N LEU A 132 -4.96 7.74 -5.92
CA LEU A 132 -5.36 7.84 -7.33
C LEU A 132 -4.45 6.96 -8.22
N ALA A 133 -3.14 7.04 -8.02
CA ALA A 133 -2.16 6.22 -8.72
C ALA A 133 -2.37 4.72 -8.47
N THR A 134 -2.62 4.35 -7.21
CA THR A 134 -2.87 2.96 -6.83
C THR A 134 -4.10 2.40 -7.54
N GLY A 135 -5.23 3.11 -7.48
CA GLY A 135 -6.47 2.70 -8.13
C GLY A 135 -6.33 2.61 -9.65
N ALA A 136 -5.71 3.61 -10.27
CA ALA A 136 -5.50 3.63 -11.73
C ALA A 136 -4.63 2.45 -12.20
N VAL A 137 -3.50 2.21 -11.55
CA VAL A 137 -2.61 1.08 -11.88
C VAL A 137 -3.28 -0.26 -11.60
N HIS A 138 -3.98 -0.40 -10.46
CA HIS A 138 -4.72 -1.61 -10.11
C HIS A 138 -5.74 -1.99 -11.19
N HIS A 139 -6.60 -1.05 -11.58
CA HIS A 139 -7.61 -1.27 -12.61
C HIS A 139 -7.01 -1.52 -14.00
N ALA A 140 -5.95 -0.80 -14.37
CA ALA A 140 -5.27 -1.01 -15.64
C ALA A 140 -4.68 -2.43 -15.72
N LEU A 141 -4.08 -2.91 -14.66
CA LEU A 141 -3.54 -4.27 -14.58
C LEU A 141 -4.64 -5.34 -14.60
N ILE A 142 -5.79 -5.10 -13.95
CA ILE A 142 -6.95 -6.01 -14.03
C ILE A 142 -7.47 -6.10 -15.46
N LYS A 143 -7.69 -4.94 -16.11
CA LYS A 143 -8.21 -4.86 -17.48
C LYS A 143 -7.33 -5.61 -18.48
N ASN A 144 -6.03 -5.69 -18.24
CA ASN A 144 -5.06 -6.39 -19.08
C ASN A 144 -4.74 -7.82 -18.60
N GLY A 145 -5.42 -8.36 -17.59
CA GLY A 145 -5.17 -9.71 -17.06
C GLY A 145 -3.81 -9.90 -16.39
N LEU A 146 -3.18 -8.80 -15.95
CA LEU A 146 -1.81 -8.80 -15.42
C LEU A 146 -1.75 -8.64 -13.89
N ARG A 147 -2.88 -8.35 -13.22
CA ARG A 147 -2.89 -7.96 -11.81
C ARG A 147 -2.34 -9.05 -10.88
N THR A 148 -2.56 -10.31 -11.19
CA THR A 148 -2.09 -11.45 -10.40
C THR A 148 -0.58 -11.67 -10.49
N LYS A 149 0.06 -11.18 -11.55
CA LYS A 149 1.51 -11.33 -11.77
C LYS A 149 2.35 -10.39 -10.91
N VAL A 150 1.78 -9.28 -10.42
CA VAL A 150 2.52 -8.20 -9.78
C VAL A 150 1.96 -7.80 -8.42
N ASN A 151 2.82 -7.25 -7.58
CA ASN A 151 2.46 -6.65 -6.30
C ASN A 151 2.70 -5.14 -6.39
N ILE A 152 1.70 -4.35 -6.00
CA ILE A 152 1.78 -2.89 -5.97
C ILE A 152 2.25 -2.47 -4.58
N ILE A 153 3.42 -1.88 -4.51
CA ILE A 153 4.02 -1.36 -3.27
C ILE A 153 3.99 0.16 -3.34
N ILE A 154 3.53 0.81 -2.28
CA ILE A 154 3.38 2.26 -2.24
C ILE A 154 4.45 2.88 -1.34
N GLU A 155 5.35 3.67 -1.92
CA GLU A 155 6.27 4.55 -1.18
C GLU A 155 5.74 5.98 -1.25
N THR A 156 5.15 6.48 -0.15
CA THR A 156 4.43 7.76 -0.19
C THR A 156 4.60 8.62 1.05
N ALA A 157 4.57 9.94 0.84
CA ALA A 157 4.47 10.95 1.89
C ALA A 157 3.05 11.09 2.46
N THR A 158 2.02 10.66 1.73
CA THR A 158 0.63 11.00 2.05
C THR A 158 -0.03 10.07 3.07
N ALA A 159 0.44 8.83 3.21
CA ALA A 159 -0.11 7.88 4.18
C ALA A 159 0.43 8.14 5.59
N ARG A 160 -0.48 8.38 6.56
CA ARG A 160 -0.11 8.75 7.93
C ARG A 160 -0.87 7.98 9.01
N ASP A 161 -2.05 7.49 8.71
CA ASP A 161 -2.92 6.80 9.66
C ASP A 161 -3.54 5.53 9.08
N SER A 162 -4.31 4.82 9.90
CA SER A 162 -4.93 3.55 9.52
C SER A 162 -5.97 3.70 8.40
N HIS A 163 -6.67 4.84 8.33
CA HIS A 163 -7.65 5.10 7.26
C HIS A 163 -6.95 5.25 5.90
N HIS A 164 -5.86 6.03 5.84
CA HIS A 164 -5.07 6.18 4.62
C HIS A 164 -4.52 4.83 4.13
N CYS A 165 -3.99 4.04 5.07
CA CYS A 165 -3.47 2.70 4.74
C CYS A 165 -4.60 1.76 4.29
N ALA A 166 -5.74 1.78 4.96
CA ALA A 166 -6.90 0.98 4.57
C ALA A 166 -7.41 1.37 3.17
N ALA A 167 -7.50 2.66 2.87
CA ALA A 167 -7.89 3.12 1.53
C ALA A 167 -6.92 2.64 0.46
N LEU A 168 -5.61 2.77 0.67
CA LEU A 168 -4.60 2.27 -0.28
C LEU A 168 -4.71 0.76 -0.51
N ILE A 169 -4.87 -0.03 0.56
CA ILE A 169 -5.02 -1.49 0.45
C ILE A 169 -6.35 -1.83 -0.24
N GLY A 170 -7.44 -1.18 0.15
CA GLY A 170 -8.76 -1.35 -0.46
C GLY A 170 -8.78 -1.04 -1.96
N TYR A 171 -7.93 -0.14 -2.43
CA TYR A 171 -7.76 0.17 -3.85
C TYR A 171 -6.59 -0.58 -4.51
N GLY A 172 -6.03 -1.60 -3.85
CA GLY A 172 -5.17 -2.59 -4.48
C GLY A 172 -3.69 -2.57 -4.09
N ALA A 173 -3.27 -1.71 -3.15
CA ALA A 173 -1.90 -1.79 -2.63
C ALA A 173 -1.66 -3.11 -1.91
N THR A 174 -0.52 -3.75 -2.17
CA THR A 174 -0.11 -4.97 -1.47
C THR A 174 0.67 -4.63 -0.20
N ALA A 175 1.52 -3.61 -0.26
CA ALA A 175 2.30 -3.13 0.88
C ALA A 175 2.53 -1.62 0.78
N ILE A 176 2.78 -0.98 1.93
CA ILE A 176 2.91 0.47 2.05
C ILE A 176 4.15 0.80 2.86
N TYR A 177 4.96 1.74 2.34
CA TYR A 177 6.08 2.34 3.03
C TYR A 177 5.84 3.86 3.18
N PRO A 178 5.34 4.33 4.33
CA PRO A 178 5.03 5.73 4.60
C PRO A 178 6.29 6.50 5.00
N TYR A 179 7.17 6.80 4.04
CA TYR A 179 8.50 7.30 4.32
C TYR A 179 8.51 8.63 5.09
N LEU A 180 7.57 9.54 4.80
CA LEU A 180 7.53 10.85 5.47
C LEU A 180 7.07 10.73 6.93
N ALA A 181 6.17 9.79 7.23
CA ALA A 181 5.78 9.52 8.62
C ALA A 181 6.99 9.06 9.44
N TYR A 182 7.84 8.17 8.88
CA TYR A 182 9.06 7.74 9.56
C TYR A 182 10.09 8.86 9.67
N GLN A 183 10.24 9.69 8.65
CA GLN A 183 11.13 10.86 8.71
C GLN A 183 10.68 11.87 9.77
N SER A 184 9.36 12.10 9.87
CA SER A 184 8.80 12.99 10.90
C SER A 184 9.03 12.45 12.31
N LEU A 185 8.88 11.15 12.53
CA LEU A 185 9.22 10.52 13.80
C LEU A 185 10.71 10.67 14.10
N ASN A 186 11.56 10.44 13.12
CA ASN A 186 13.00 10.57 13.28
C ASN A 186 13.40 12.00 13.68
N SER A 187 12.86 13.04 13.02
CA SER A 187 13.16 14.43 13.38
C SER A 187 12.73 14.77 14.80
N MET A 188 11.57 14.27 15.26
CA MET A 188 11.09 14.49 16.62
C MET A 188 11.95 13.81 17.70
N ILE A 189 12.65 12.72 17.35
CA ILE A 189 13.49 11.94 18.27
C ILE A 189 14.89 12.54 18.30
N ILE A 190 15.51 12.86 17.17
CA ILE A 190 16.83 13.49 17.08
C ILE A 190 16.88 14.79 17.88
N GLU A 191 15.77 15.55 17.96
CA GLU A 191 15.68 16.73 18.81
C GLU A 191 15.79 16.41 20.32
N LYS A 192 15.63 15.15 20.72
CA LYS A 192 15.59 14.71 22.13
C LYS A 192 16.75 13.79 22.52
N SER A 193 17.24 13.00 21.60
CA SER A 193 18.22 11.93 21.86
C SER A 193 18.92 11.53 20.58
N ASP A 194 20.22 11.23 20.67
CA ASP A 194 21.01 10.65 19.56
C ASP A 194 20.98 9.11 19.55
N ASP A 195 20.02 8.49 20.27
CA ASP A 195 19.94 7.03 20.37
C ASP A 195 19.07 6.43 19.26
N ASP A 196 19.70 5.69 18.36
CA ASP A 196 19.02 4.96 17.29
C ASP A 196 17.96 3.96 17.80
N SER A 197 18.07 3.47 19.03
CA SER A 197 17.12 2.54 19.62
C SER A 197 15.74 3.17 19.80
N GLU A 198 15.66 4.43 20.18
CA GLU A 198 14.42 5.18 20.34
C GLU A 198 13.67 5.33 19.00
N PHE A 199 14.43 5.56 17.92
CA PHE A 199 13.84 5.63 16.58
C PHE A 199 13.24 4.28 16.15
N TYR A 200 13.94 3.17 16.40
CA TYR A 200 13.41 1.84 16.08
C TYR A 200 12.16 1.51 16.89
N GLU A 201 12.13 1.86 18.16
CA GLU A 201 10.97 1.67 19.01
C GLU A 201 9.79 2.52 18.57
N ALA A 202 9.98 3.80 18.31
CA ALA A 202 8.93 4.71 17.85
C ALA A 202 8.33 4.26 16.51
N THR A 203 9.17 3.88 15.55
CA THR A 203 8.70 3.37 14.25
C THR A 203 7.98 2.02 14.37
N ARG A 204 8.39 1.17 15.31
CA ARG A 204 7.69 -0.08 15.64
C ARG A 204 6.32 0.21 16.24
N ASN A 205 6.25 1.12 17.23
CA ASN A 205 5.01 1.51 17.88
C ASN A 205 4.03 2.17 16.91
N TYR A 206 4.52 3.02 16.02
CA TYR A 206 3.71 3.59 14.93
C TYR A 206 3.08 2.50 14.05
N ARG A 207 3.89 1.53 13.58
CA ARG A 207 3.36 0.41 12.77
C ARG A 207 2.35 -0.43 13.54
N GLN A 208 2.61 -0.70 14.82
CA GLN A 208 1.66 -1.42 15.66
C GLN A 208 0.34 -0.66 15.82
N GLY A 209 0.39 0.68 15.95
CA GLY A 209 -0.79 1.53 15.97
C GLY A 209 -1.61 1.44 14.68
N ILE A 210 -0.94 1.50 13.52
CA ILE A 210 -1.60 1.30 12.21
C ILE A 210 -2.21 -0.10 12.13
N ASN A 211 -1.47 -1.14 12.52
CA ASN A 211 -1.95 -2.52 12.48
C ASN A 211 -3.19 -2.72 13.36
N LYS A 212 -3.22 -2.16 14.57
CA LYS A 212 -4.42 -2.17 15.43
C LYS A 212 -5.61 -1.52 14.75
N GLY A 213 -5.40 -0.40 14.06
CA GLY A 213 -6.45 0.26 13.28
C GLY A 213 -6.95 -0.61 12.12
N LEU A 214 -6.06 -1.30 11.40
CA LEU A 214 -6.42 -2.22 10.32
C LEU A 214 -7.22 -3.43 10.87
N TYR A 215 -6.80 -4.04 11.97
CA TYR A 215 -7.57 -5.10 12.63
C TYR A 215 -8.99 -4.65 12.98
N LYS A 216 -9.13 -3.44 13.52
CA LYS A 216 -10.44 -2.88 13.85
C LYS A 216 -11.35 -2.68 12.64
N ILE A 217 -10.77 -2.26 11.51
CA ILE A 217 -11.50 -2.14 10.24
C ILE A 217 -11.93 -3.51 9.75
N LEU A 218 -11.01 -4.49 9.70
CA LEU A 218 -11.31 -5.86 9.29
C LEU A 218 -12.41 -6.49 10.16
N SER A 219 -12.34 -6.30 11.48
CA SER A 219 -13.34 -6.77 12.43
C SER A 219 -14.73 -6.26 12.11
N LYS A 220 -14.87 -4.94 11.88
CA LYS A 220 -16.15 -4.31 11.52
C LYS A 220 -16.66 -4.73 10.14
N MET A 221 -15.77 -5.20 9.25
CA MET A 221 -16.12 -5.69 7.92
C MET A 221 -16.41 -7.19 7.89
N GLY A 222 -16.15 -7.91 8.98
CA GLY A 222 -16.25 -9.37 9.01
C GLY A 222 -15.21 -10.07 8.13
N ILE A 223 -14.07 -9.44 7.88
CA ILE A 223 -12.99 -9.95 7.05
C ILE A 223 -11.85 -10.44 7.94
N SER A 224 -11.43 -11.70 7.79
CA SER A 224 -10.39 -12.29 8.63
C SER A 224 -8.97 -12.11 8.11
N THR A 225 -8.78 -11.89 6.81
CA THR A 225 -7.45 -11.75 6.20
C THR A 225 -7.31 -10.45 5.42
N ILE A 226 -6.17 -9.80 5.52
CA ILE A 226 -5.90 -8.57 4.76
C ILE A 226 -5.91 -8.80 3.24
N SER A 227 -5.59 -10.00 2.79
CA SER A 227 -5.65 -10.37 1.38
C SER A 227 -7.07 -10.29 0.80
N SER A 228 -8.09 -10.61 1.60
CA SER A 228 -9.50 -10.50 1.20
C SER A 228 -10.01 -9.06 1.22
N TYR A 229 -9.36 -8.18 1.99
CA TYR A 229 -9.66 -6.75 2.00
C TYR A 229 -9.00 -6.01 0.84
N ARG A 230 -7.86 -6.51 0.35
CA ARG A 230 -7.10 -5.89 -0.74
C ARG A 230 -7.91 -5.85 -2.04
N GLY A 231 -8.10 -4.65 -2.58
CA GLY A 231 -8.86 -4.44 -3.81
C GLY A 231 -10.38 -4.55 -3.65
N SER A 232 -10.88 -4.61 -2.42
CA SER A 232 -12.33 -4.70 -2.14
C SER A 232 -13.10 -3.44 -2.52
N GLN A 233 -12.43 -2.26 -2.52
CA GLN A 233 -13.01 -0.97 -2.88
C GLN A 233 -14.25 -0.58 -2.06
N LEU A 234 -14.35 -1.07 -0.84
CA LEU A 234 -15.49 -0.84 0.06
C LEU A 234 -15.45 0.57 0.66
N PHE A 235 -15.45 1.56 -0.21
CA PHE A 235 -15.46 2.97 0.13
C PHE A 235 -16.52 3.70 -0.69
N GLU A 236 -17.15 4.70 -0.06
CA GLU A 236 -17.98 5.69 -0.72
C GLU A 236 -17.18 6.98 -0.86
N CYS A 237 -17.17 7.56 -2.06
CA CYS A 237 -16.56 8.85 -2.31
C CYS A 237 -17.60 9.96 -2.15
N VAL A 238 -17.38 10.84 -1.18
CA VAL A 238 -18.31 11.91 -0.82
C VAL A 238 -17.65 13.27 -1.00
N GLY A 239 -18.28 14.12 -1.79
CA GLY A 239 -17.84 15.52 -1.98
C GLY A 239 -16.81 15.72 -3.08
N LEU A 240 -16.65 14.75 -3.98
CA LEU A 240 -15.99 14.92 -5.27
C LEU A 240 -17.02 14.76 -6.39
N ASN A 241 -16.96 15.62 -7.40
CA ASN A 241 -17.77 15.47 -8.60
C ASN A 241 -17.19 14.37 -9.48
N GLN A 242 -18.07 13.75 -10.27
CA GLN A 242 -17.68 12.79 -11.30
C GLN A 242 -16.94 13.47 -12.44
#